data_8d0194e4c9c50e9437779dde3e57b5f3
#
_entry.id   8d0194e4c9c50e9437779dde3e57b5f3
#
_cell.length_a   1.000
_cell.length_b   1.000
_cell.length_c   1.000
_cell.angle_alpha   90.00
_cell.angle_beta   90.00
_cell.angle_gamma   90.00
#
_symmetry.space_group_name_H-M   'P 1'
#
loop_
_entity.id
_entity.type
_entity.pdbx_description
1 polymer ?
#
loop_
_entity_poly.entity_id
_entity_poly.type
_entity_poly.pdbx_seq_one_letter_code
_entity_poly.pdbx_strand_id
1 'polypeptide(L)'
;MKILIVDDETKIREVVSEYAKASNYECDQASNGKDAIEMVRNNNYNCVILDIMMPELDGFSACKKIKAIKNVPIIMLSARQEEDDKLFSFEMGVDDYVTKPFSPKELMARIKAVCERYNIRSNEKYIFDGLVIDVDGRSVTIDGERVTLTPKELDLLIYMAENKNIALGRDKLLSAVWQTDYYEDDRTIDTHIKMLRKDLGKYADYIVTVRGMGYKFEV
;
A
#
# COMPACT_ATOMS: atom_id res chain seq x y z
N MET A 1 -18.64 1.65 -5.95
CA MET A 1 -17.17 1.76 -5.99
C MET A 1 -16.83 3.11 -6.58
N LYS A 2 -15.97 3.90 -5.93
CA LYS A 2 -15.59 5.25 -6.39
C LYS A 2 -14.12 5.25 -6.84
N ILE A 3 -13.83 5.73 -8.05
CA ILE A 3 -12.49 5.78 -8.62
C ILE A 3 -12.08 7.22 -8.95
N LEU A 4 -10.78 7.50 -8.90
CA LEU A 4 -10.21 8.77 -9.36
C LEU A 4 -9.45 8.52 -10.66
N ILE A 5 -9.76 9.31 -11.69
CA ILE A 5 -9.11 9.26 -13.01
C ILE A 5 -8.25 10.49 -13.16
N VAL A 6 -6.94 10.31 -13.31
CA VAL A 6 -5.94 11.39 -13.38
C VAL A 6 -5.17 11.27 -14.69
N ASP A 7 -5.37 12.21 -15.57
CA ASP A 7 -4.74 12.27 -16.90
C ASP A 7 -4.87 13.72 -17.41
N ASP A 8 -3.88 14.29 -18.05
CA ASP A 8 -3.99 15.65 -18.60
C ASP A 8 -4.86 15.70 -19.85
N GLU A 9 -4.97 14.58 -20.58
CA GLU A 9 -5.82 14.46 -21.75
C GLU A 9 -7.29 14.30 -21.39
N THR A 10 -8.12 15.33 -21.63
CA THR A 10 -9.56 15.31 -21.35
C THR A 10 -10.28 14.13 -22.02
N LYS A 11 -9.91 13.81 -23.27
CA LYS A 11 -10.52 12.69 -24.00
C LYS A 11 -10.33 11.33 -23.32
N ILE A 12 -9.15 11.10 -22.75
CA ILE A 12 -8.86 9.87 -22.00
C ILE A 12 -9.71 9.81 -20.76
N ARG A 13 -9.78 10.90 -19.98
CA ARG A 13 -10.61 10.96 -18.78
C ARG A 13 -12.08 10.71 -19.09
N GLU A 14 -12.62 11.30 -20.16
CA GLU A 14 -14.01 11.11 -20.60
C GLU A 14 -14.29 9.65 -20.95
N VAL A 15 -13.46 9.04 -21.83
CA VAL A 15 -13.63 7.64 -22.25
C VAL A 15 -13.56 6.70 -21.06
N VAL A 16 -12.58 6.85 -20.19
CA VAL A 16 -12.44 6.00 -18.99
C VAL A 16 -13.65 6.19 -18.06
N SER A 17 -14.11 7.44 -17.88
CA SER A 17 -15.29 7.76 -17.07
C SER A 17 -16.58 7.13 -17.59
N GLU A 18 -16.79 7.13 -18.92
CA GLU A 18 -17.95 6.48 -19.54
C GLU A 18 -17.98 4.97 -19.27
N TYR A 19 -16.86 4.28 -19.49
CA TYR A 19 -16.76 2.85 -19.21
C TYR A 19 -16.88 2.50 -17.73
N ALA A 20 -16.35 3.35 -16.85
CA ALA A 20 -16.49 3.19 -15.43
C ALA A 20 -17.95 3.35 -14.96
N LYS A 21 -18.66 4.36 -15.46
CA LYS A 21 -20.09 4.55 -15.20
C LYS A 21 -20.93 3.38 -15.73
N ALA A 22 -20.63 2.87 -16.92
CA ALA A 22 -21.26 1.68 -17.48
C ALA A 22 -21.01 0.42 -16.62
N SER A 23 -19.94 0.42 -15.83
CA SER A 23 -19.60 -0.62 -14.85
C SER A 23 -20.16 -0.34 -13.43
N ASN A 24 -21.05 0.66 -13.28
CA ASN A 24 -21.62 1.14 -12.02
C ASN A 24 -20.57 1.68 -11.02
N TYR A 25 -19.51 2.33 -11.52
CA TYR A 25 -18.53 3.02 -10.70
C TYR A 25 -18.80 4.53 -10.69
N GLU A 26 -18.68 5.15 -9.52
CA GLU A 26 -18.59 6.60 -9.40
C GLU A 26 -17.18 7.07 -9.78
N CYS A 27 -17.07 8.21 -10.47
CA CYS A 27 -15.82 8.71 -10.97
C CYS A 27 -15.64 10.18 -10.63
N ASP A 28 -14.49 10.52 -10.05
CA ASP A 28 -13.97 11.87 -10.04
C ASP A 28 -12.80 11.96 -11.05
N GLN A 29 -12.50 13.17 -11.51
CA GLN A 29 -11.44 13.43 -12.48
C GLN A 29 -10.51 14.52 -12.00
N ALA A 30 -9.21 14.35 -12.26
CA ALA A 30 -8.19 15.36 -12.08
C ALA A 30 -7.35 15.49 -13.36
N SER A 31 -6.83 16.67 -13.65
CA SER A 31 -6.03 16.93 -14.85
C SER A 31 -4.52 16.97 -14.59
N ASN A 32 -4.10 16.81 -13.34
CA ASN A 32 -2.69 16.84 -12.92
C ASN A 32 -2.49 16.14 -11.58
N GLY A 33 -1.23 15.88 -11.24
CA GLY A 33 -0.87 15.17 -10.01
C GLY A 33 -1.13 15.96 -8.72
N LYS A 34 -1.14 17.30 -8.75
CA LYS A 34 -1.39 18.14 -7.56
C LYS A 34 -2.85 18.03 -7.13
N ASP A 35 -3.77 18.18 -8.08
CA ASP A 35 -5.21 18.05 -7.84
C ASP A 35 -5.54 16.64 -7.36
N ALA A 36 -4.92 15.63 -7.97
CA ALA A 36 -5.09 14.23 -7.55
C ALA A 36 -4.72 14.01 -6.07
N ILE A 37 -3.60 14.56 -5.61
CA ILE A 37 -3.16 14.46 -4.22
C ILE A 37 -4.15 15.13 -3.27
N GLU A 38 -4.64 16.32 -3.63
CA GLU A 38 -5.62 17.05 -2.82
C GLU A 38 -6.95 16.29 -2.76
N MET A 39 -7.41 15.78 -3.90
CA MET A 39 -8.64 14.98 -3.97
C MET A 39 -8.55 13.70 -3.14
N VAL A 40 -7.42 12.97 -3.19
CA VAL A 40 -7.20 11.77 -2.36
C VAL A 40 -7.14 12.12 -0.88
N ARG A 41 -6.58 13.27 -0.51
CA ARG A 41 -6.55 13.73 0.89
C ARG A 41 -7.95 13.92 1.45
N ASN A 42 -8.84 14.51 0.65
CA ASN A 42 -10.18 14.94 1.07
C ASN A 42 -11.28 13.89 0.83
N ASN A 43 -11.04 12.89 -0.03
CA ASN A 43 -12.03 11.88 -0.40
C ASN A 43 -11.45 10.47 -0.30
N ASN A 44 -12.33 9.47 -0.18
CA ASN A 44 -11.95 8.06 -0.23
C ASN A 44 -12.22 7.51 -1.62
N TYR A 45 -11.20 6.91 -2.22
CA TYR A 45 -11.29 6.22 -3.51
C TYR A 45 -10.94 4.74 -3.32
N ASN A 46 -11.60 3.89 -4.11
CA ASN A 46 -11.30 2.46 -4.15
C ASN A 46 -10.14 2.16 -5.11
N CYS A 47 -9.86 3.04 -6.07
CA CYS A 47 -8.74 2.94 -6.99
C CYS A 47 -8.41 4.33 -7.57
N VAL A 48 -7.13 4.56 -7.84
CA VAL A 48 -6.64 5.73 -8.60
C VAL A 48 -6.06 5.23 -9.91
N ILE A 49 -6.53 5.78 -11.04
CA ILE A 49 -5.94 5.59 -12.35
C ILE A 49 -5.10 6.83 -12.60
N LEU A 50 -3.80 6.66 -12.85
CA LEU A 50 -2.85 7.76 -12.82
C LEU A 50 -1.95 7.71 -14.06
N ASP A 51 -2.03 8.74 -14.90
CA ASP A 51 -1.09 8.89 -16.01
C ASP A 51 0.31 9.27 -15.50
N ILE A 52 1.33 8.78 -16.19
CA ILE A 52 2.73 9.08 -15.85
C ILE A 52 3.11 10.46 -16.38
N MET A 53 2.73 10.75 -17.63
CA MET A 53 3.22 11.91 -18.36
C MET A 53 2.28 13.10 -18.21
N MET A 54 2.30 13.74 -17.05
CA MET A 54 1.47 14.92 -16.79
C MET A 54 2.32 16.17 -16.53
N PRO A 55 1.81 17.37 -16.85
CA PRO A 55 2.47 18.63 -16.53
C PRO A 55 2.48 18.87 -15.00
N GLU A 56 3.36 19.74 -14.55
CA GLU A 56 3.55 20.23 -13.19
C GLU A 56 4.07 19.17 -12.20
N LEU A 57 3.40 18.03 -12.08
CA LEU A 57 3.79 16.91 -11.23
C LEU A 57 3.51 15.60 -11.96
N ASP A 58 4.59 14.88 -12.29
CA ASP A 58 4.53 13.59 -12.96
C ASP A 58 3.83 12.53 -12.11
N GLY A 59 3.34 11.45 -12.76
CA GLY A 59 2.58 10.40 -12.11
C GLY A 59 3.35 9.63 -11.06
N PHE A 60 4.66 9.42 -11.22
CA PHE A 60 5.47 8.72 -10.21
C PHE A 60 5.58 9.53 -8.92
N SER A 61 5.86 10.83 -9.04
CA SER A 61 5.90 11.76 -7.92
C SER A 61 4.54 11.88 -7.22
N ALA A 62 3.45 11.88 -7.99
CA ALA A 62 2.09 11.88 -7.47
C ALA A 62 1.78 10.56 -6.74
N CYS A 63 2.12 9.42 -7.31
CA CYS A 63 1.95 8.10 -6.71
C CYS A 63 2.62 8.00 -5.34
N LYS A 64 3.90 8.36 -5.23
CA LYS A 64 4.65 8.36 -3.98
C LYS A 64 3.95 9.18 -2.88
N LYS A 65 3.46 10.38 -3.25
CA LYS A 65 2.75 11.26 -2.31
C LYS A 65 1.37 10.72 -1.93
N ILE A 66 0.63 10.15 -2.87
CA ILE A 66 -0.68 9.53 -2.63
C ILE A 66 -0.53 8.35 -1.67
N LYS A 67 0.42 7.44 -1.93
CA LYS A 67 0.70 6.27 -1.08
C LYS A 67 1.14 6.65 0.33
N ALA A 68 1.82 7.78 0.50
CA ALA A 68 2.18 8.31 1.82
C ALA A 68 0.97 8.86 2.60
N ILE A 69 -0.12 9.26 1.93
CA ILE A 69 -1.33 9.82 2.55
C ILE A 69 -2.35 8.72 2.84
N LYS A 70 -2.59 7.85 1.86
CA LYS A 70 -3.61 6.79 1.95
C LYS A 70 -3.13 5.52 1.25
N ASN A 71 -3.46 4.39 1.86
CA ASN A 71 -3.27 3.09 1.23
C ASN A 71 -4.41 2.83 0.24
N VAL A 72 -4.30 3.37 -0.97
CA VAL A 72 -5.26 3.22 -2.07
C VAL A 72 -4.58 2.53 -3.26
N PRO A 73 -5.23 1.58 -3.94
CA PRO A 73 -4.65 0.96 -5.12
C PRO A 73 -4.49 1.97 -6.24
N ILE A 74 -3.33 1.89 -6.93
CA ILE A 74 -2.97 2.77 -8.04
C ILE A 74 -2.67 1.93 -9.27
N ILE A 75 -3.35 2.23 -10.38
CA ILE A 75 -3.05 1.70 -11.71
C ILE A 75 -2.42 2.81 -12.53
N MET A 76 -1.18 2.61 -12.96
CA MET A 76 -0.50 3.57 -13.82
C MET A 76 -0.89 3.39 -15.28
N LEU A 77 -1.12 4.52 -15.97
CA LEU A 77 -1.24 4.58 -17.42
C LEU A 77 0.06 5.15 -18.01
N SER A 78 0.59 4.57 -19.07
CA SER A 78 1.83 5.06 -19.68
C SER A 78 1.85 4.88 -21.19
N ALA A 79 2.39 5.87 -21.89
CA ALA A 79 2.75 5.74 -23.31
C ALA A 79 4.06 4.96 -23.52
N ARG A 80 4.84 4.72 -22.46
CA ARG A 80 6.13 4.02 -22.51
C ARG A 80 5.93 2.52 -22.38
N GLN A 81 6.64 1.76 -23.22
CA GLN A 81 6.62 0.29 -23.23
C GLN A 81 7.91 -0.30 -22.64
N GLU A 82 8.83 0.53 -22.18
CA GLU A 82 10.11 0.07 -21.67
C GLU A 82 9.94 -0.76 -20.40
N GLU A 83 10.64 -1.86 -20.34
CA GLU A 83 10.57 -2.83 -19.24
C GLU A 83 11.06 -2.23 -17.93
N ASP A 84 12.06 -1.34 -18.01
CA ASP A 84 12.62 -0.62 -16.88
C ASP A 84 11.60 0.32 -16.20
N ASP A 85 10.73 1.00 -16.96
CA ASP A 85 9.67 1.85 -16.42
C ASP A 85 8.61 1.03 -15.66
N LYS A 86 8.34 -0.19 -16.11
CA LYS A 86 7.40 -1.11 -15.41
C LYS A 86 8.01 -1.61 -14.10
N LEU A 87 9.27 -2.02 -14.10
CA LEU A 87 9.97 -2.47 -12.89
C LEU A 87 10.04 -1.33 -11.87
N PHE A 88 10.43 -0.14 -12.30
CA PHE A 88 10.45 1.05 -11.44
C PHE A 88 9.07 1.39 -10.86
N SER A 89 7.99 1.21 -11.64
CA SER A 89 6.62 1.44 -11.17
C SER A 89 6.25 0.52 -10.00
N PHE A 90 6.60 -0.78 -10.09
CA PHE A 90 6.33 -1.74 -9.03
C PHE A 90 7.14 -1.47 -7.75
N GLU A 91 8.41 -1.03 -7.89
CA GLU A 91 9.22 -0.60 -6.74
C GLU A 91 8.61 0.62 -6.02
N MET A 92 7.90 1.48 -6.74
CA MET A 92 7.19 2.64 -6.20
C MET A 92 5.84 2.30 -5.55
N GLY A 93 5.47 1.01 -5.50
CA GLY A 93 4.23 0.54 -4.87
C GLY A 93 2.98 0.70 -5.74
N VAL A 94 3.14 0.72 -7.06
CA VAL A 94 2.04 0.66 -8.03
C VAL A 94 1.45 -0.75 -8.06
N ASP A 95 0.14 -0.85 -8.12
CA ASP A 95 -0.58 -2.13 -8.03
C ASP A 95 -0.80 -2.79 -9.39
N ASP A 96 -0.84 -2.01 -10.47
CA ASP A 96 -0.86 -2.49 -11.86
C ASP A 96 -0.38 -1.39 -12.82
N TYR A 97 0.00 -1.79 -14.03
CA TYR A 97 0.54 -0.92 -15.07
C TYR A 97 -0.12 -1.24 -16.40
N VAL A 98 -0.62 -0.20 -17.10
CA VAL A 98 -1.31 -0.34 -18.39
C VAL A 98 -0.69 0.58 -19.41
N THR A 99 -0.29 0.02 -20.56
CA THR A 99 0.30 0.81 -21.65
C THR A 99 -0.76 1.42 -22.55
N LYS A 100 -0.57 2.68 -22.93
CA LYS A 100 -1.35 3.37 -23.97
C LYS A 100 -0.82 2.96 -25.37
N PRO A 101 -1.71 2.69 -26.37
CA PRO A 101 -3.15 2.67 -26.27
C PRO A 101 -3.69 1.41 -25.59
N PHE A 102 -4.72 1.55 -24.78
CA PHE A 102 -5.34 0.45 -24.03
C PHE A 102 -6.79 0.22 -24.42
N SER A 103 -7.28 -0.97 -24.13
CA SER A 103 -8.72 -1.26 -24.21
C SER A 103 -9.41 -0.76 -22.93
N PRO A 104 -10.42 0.12 -23.01
CA PRO A 104 -11.17 0.54 -21.83
C PRO A 104 -11.82 -0.64 -21.08
N LYS A 105 -12.27 -1.67 -21.80
CA LYS A 105 -12.82 -2.89 -21.18
C LYS A 105 -11.76 -3.66 -20.39
N GLU A 106 -10.53 -3.76 -20.91
CA GLU A 106 -9.42 -4.36 -20.22
C GLU A 106 -9.08 -3.56 -18.96
N LEU A 107 -9.03 -2.23 -19.06
CA LEU A 107 -8.79 -1.37 -17.90
C LEU A 107 -9.84 -1.59 -16.81
N MET A 108 -11.13 -1.69 -17.14
CA MET A 108 -12.19 -1.99 -16.16
C MET A 108 -11.98 -3.36 -15.48
N ALA A 109 -11.58 -4.38 -16.23
CA ALA A 109 -11.28 -5.70 -15.68
C ALA A 109 -10.10 -5.66 -14.71
N ARG A 110 -9.05 -4.89 -15.03
CA ARG A 110 -7.87 -4.70 -14.17
C ARG A 110 -8.23 -3.92 -12.90
N ILE A 111 -9.02 -2.84 -13.00
CA ILE A 111 -9.53 -2.09 -11.85
C ILE A 111 -10.27 -3.04 -10.89
N LYS A 112 -11.19 -3.86 -11.44
CA LYS A 112 -11.92 -4.83 -10.63
C LYS A 112 -10.99 -5.80 -9.93
N ALA A 113 -10.04 -6.42 -10.63
CA ALA A 113 -9.10 -7.39 -10.08
C ALA A 113 -8.18 -6.76 -9.00
N VAL A 114 -7.72 -5.53 -9.22
CA VAL A 114 -6.89 -4.80 -8.25
C VAL A 114 -7.70 -4.46 -7.02
N CYS A 115 -8.92 -3.94 -7.17
CA CYS A 115 -9.80 -3.63 -6.04
C CYS A 115 -10.20 -4.87 -5.24
N GLU A 116 -10.47 -6.00 -5.90
CA GLU A 116 -10.77 -7.27 -5.22
C GLU A 116 -9.57 -7.76 -4.39
N ARG A 117 -8.37 -7.72 -4.94
CA ARG A 117 -7.14 -8.03 -4.18
C ARG A 117 -6.95 -7.09 -2.99
N TYR A 118 -7.24 -5.82 -3.17
CA TYR A 118 -7.15 -4.82 -2.12
C TYR A 118 -8.25 -5.03 -1.05
N ASN A 119 -9.48 -5.35 -1.45
CA ASN A 119 -10.57 -5.67 -0.52
C ASN A 119 -10.33 -6.96 0.25
N ILE A 120 -9.69 -7.96 -0.36
CA ILE A 120 -9.26 -9.16 0.35
C ILE A 120 -8.20 -8.79 1.40
N ARG A 121 -7.24 -7.93 1.06
CA ARG A 121 -6.27 -7.39 2.02
C ARG A 121 -6.92 -6.44 3.03
N SER A 122 -7.92 -5.65 2.62
CA SER A 122 -8.57 -4.61 3.43
C SER A 122 -9.56 -5.11 4.47
N ASN A 123 -9.88 -6.39 4.46
CA ASN A 123 -10.56 -7.08 5.56
C ASN A 123 -9.59 -7.99 6.34
N GLU A 124 -8.29 -7.87 6.09
CA GLU A 124 -7.30 -8.75 6.70
C GLU A 124 -7.03 -8.32 8.14
N LYS A 125 -7.75 -9.00 9.03
CA LYS A 125 -7.44 -8.98 10.46
C LYS A 125 -6.65 -10.24 10.76
N TYR A 126 -5.44 -10.05 11.25
CA TYR A 126 -4.72 -11.16 11.86
C TYR A 126 -5.24 -11.34 13.28
N ILE A 127 -5.79 -12.51 13.55
CA ILE A 127 -6.33 -12.85 14.87
C ILE A 127 -5.50 -14.02 15.40
N PHE A 128 -4.83 -13.77 16.52
CA PHE A 128 -4.02 -14.75 17.24
C PHE A 128 -4.46 -14.73 18.71
N ASP A 129 -5.31 -15.67 19.08
CA ASP A 129 -6.00 -15.67 20.38
C ASP A 129 -6.71 -14.32 20.63
N GLY A 130 -6.30 -13.54 21.62
CA GLY A 130 -6.86 -12.22 21.88
C GLY A 130 -6.07 -11.05 21.26
N LEU A 131 -4.97 -11.33 20.54
CA LEU A 131 -4.26 -10.32 19.75
C LEU A 131 -4.95 -10.17 18.38
N VAL A 132 -5.50 -9.00 18.10
CA VAL A 132 -6.10 -8.66 16.81
C VAL A 132 -5.35 -7.50 16.18
N ILE A 133 -4.82 -7.72 14.98
CA ILE A 133 -4.13 -6.72 14.16
C ILE A 133 -5.06 -6.37 12.99
N ASP A 134 -5.60 -5.17 13.00
CA ASP A 134 -6.43 -4.62 11.92
C ASP A 134 -5.52 -3.83 10.98
N VAL A 135 -5.20 -4.44 9.83
CA VAL A 135 -4.24 -3.86 8.87
C VAL A 135 -4.74 -2.53 8.32
N ASP A 136 -6.03 -2.46 7.94
CA ASP A 136 -6.60 -1.25 7.34
C ASP A 136 -6.98 -0.20 8.37
N GLY A 137 -7.58 -0.64 9.46
CA GLY A 137 -7.87 0.22 10.58
C GLY A 137 -6.60 0.73 11.27
N ARG A 138 -5.40 0.24 10.82
CA ARG A 138 -4.08 0.53 11.39
C ARG A 138 -4.14 0.54 12.91
N SER A 139 -4.68 -0.56 13.46
CA SER A 139 -4.88 -0.67 14.90
C SER A 139 -4.62 -2.07 15.42
N VAL A 140 -4.25 -2.14 16.69
CA VAL A 140 -4.02 -3.39 17.41
C VAL A 140 -4.88 -3.39 18.66
N THR A 141 -5.52 -4.53 18.92
CA THR A 141 -6.20 -4.75 20.19
C THR A 141 -5.68 -6.03 20.85
N ILE A 142 -5.63 -6.00 22.17
CA ILE A 142 -5.32 -7.16 23.02
C ILE A 142 -6.49 -7.39 23.94
N ASP A 143 -7.14 -8.55 23.81
CA ASP A 143 -8.37 -8.91 24.55
C ASP A 143 -9.50 -7.85 24.46
N GLY A 144 -9.58 -7.19 23.29
CA GLY A 144 -10.55 -6.12 23.02
C GLY A 144 -10.08 -4.72 23.39
N GLU A 145 -9.01 -4.57 24.17
CA GLU A 145 -8.45 -3.29 24.55
C GLU A 145 -7.46 -2.77 23.52
N ARG A 146 -7.56 -1.49 23.11
CA ARG A 146 -6.70 -0.89 22.09
C ARG A 146 -5.31 -0.64 22.64
N VAL A 147 -4.30 -1.11 21.88
CA VAL A 147 -2.87 -0.85 22.14
C VAL A 147 -2.38 0.27 21.23
N THR A 148 -1.67 1.24 21.79
CA THR A 148 -1.07 2.33 21.00
C THR A 148 0.36 1.94 20.62
N LEU A 149 0.58 1.69 19.33
CA LEU A 149 1.90 1.48 18.73
C LEU A 149 2.31 2.72 17.93
N THR A 150 3.60 2.94 17.81
CA THR A 150 4.11 3.90 16.82
C THR A 150 3.83 3.39 15.39
N PRO A 151 3.78 4.26 14.37
CA PRO A 151 3.56 3.83 12.99
C PRO A 151 4.54 2.74 12.53
N LYS A 152 5.82 2.85 12.92
CA LYS A 152 6.86 1.89 12.55
C LYS A 152 6.74 0.55 13.30
N GLU A 153 6.35 0.57 14.56
CA GLU A 153 6.06 -0.65 15.32
C GLU A 153 4.86 -1.40 14.75
N LEU A 154 3.82 -0.67 14.34
CA LEU A 154 2.67 -1.26 13.69
C LEU A 154 3.04 -1.86 12.32
N ASP A 155 3.80 -1.15 11.48
CA ASP A 155 4.28 -1.66 10.19
C ASP A 155 5.13 -2.92 10.37
N LEU A 156 6.00 -2.92 11.38
CA LEU A 156 6.83 -4.07 11.73
C LEU A 156 5.98 -5.28 12.16
N LEU A 157 5.00 -5.06 13.02
CA LEU A 157 4.10 -6.11 13.50
C LEU A 157 3.26 -6.69 12.35
N ILE A 158 2.70 -5.86 11.48
CA ILE A 158 1.96 -6.29 10.30
C ILE A 158 2.85 -7.15 9.40
N TYR A 159 4.05 -6.66 9.05
CA TYR A 159 4.97 -7.39 8.19
C TYR A 159 5.38 -8.74 8.78
N MET A 160 5.59 -8.80 10.09
CA MET A 160 5.91 -10.06 10.77
C MET A 160 4.72 -11.02 10.81
N ALA A 161 3.50 -10.53 11.01
CA ALA A 161 2.27 -11.33 11.01
C ALA A 161 1.95 -11.89 9.61
N GLU A 162 2.16 -11.11 8.55
CA GLU A 162 2.06 -11.55 7.14
C GLU A 162 3.03 -12.70 6.84
N ASN A 163 4.20 -12.68 7.44
CA ASN A 163 5.25 -13.68 7.28
C ASN A 163 5.35 -14.62 8.50
N LYS A 164 4.22 -14.95 9.13
CA LYS A 164 4.19 -15.80 10.32
C LYS A 164 4.90 -17.14 10.09
N ASN A 165 5.58 -17.61 11.14
CA ASN A 165 6.36 -18.85 11.15
C ASN A 165 7.60 -18.85 10.23
N ILE A 166 7.93 -17.71 9.58
CA ILE A 166 9.13 -17.55 8.76
C ILE A 166 10.16 -16.73 9.55
N ALA A 167 11.40 -17.23 9.64
CA ALA A 167 12.51 -16.46 10.22
C ALA A 167 12.94 -15.37 9.24
N LEU A 168 12.90 -14.11 9.69
CA LEU A 168 13.22 -12.91 8.92
C LEU A 168 14.54 -12.32 9.40
N GLY A 169 15.45 -12.09 8.46
CA GLY A 169 16.72 -11.40 8.75
C GLY A 169 16.48 -9.93 9.14
N ARG A 170 17.43 -9.37 9.94
CA ARG A 170 17.36 -7.97 10.37
C ARG A 170 17.30 -7.00 9.19
N ASP A 171 18.15 -7.21 8.18
CA ASP A 171 18.17 -6.39 6.96
C ASP A 171 16.84 -6.44 6.20
N LYS A 172 16.22 -7.63 6.14
CA LYS A 172 14.93 -7.82 5.50
C LYS A 172 13.81 -7.09 6.23
N LEU A 173 13.82 -7.12 7.58
CA LEU A 173 12.87 -6.37 8.40
C LEU A 173 13.09 -4.86 8.26
N LEU A 174 14.34 -4.43 8.24
CA LEU A 174 14.71 -3.02 8.07
C LEU A 174 14.24 -2.50 6.70
N SER A 175 14.61 -3.17 5.62
CA SER A 175 14.24 -2.76 4.26
C SER A 175 12.72 -2.76 4.02
N ALA A 176 11.99 -3.72 4.61
CA ALA A 176 10.54 -3.80 4.47
C ALA A 176 9.79 -2.65 5.15
N VAL A 177 10.28 -2.17 6.29
CA VAL A 177 9.57 -1.19 7.12
C VAL A 177 10.13 0.23 6.98
N TRP A 178 11.44 0.40 6.72
CA TRP A 178 12.08 1.71 6.69
C TRP A 178 12.42 2.22 5.29
N GLN A 179 12.29 1.41 4.24
CA GLN A 179 12.69 1.76 2.87
C GLN A 179 14.15 2.27 2.77
N THR A 180 14.74 2.30 1.59
CA THR A 180 16.19 2.44 1.33
C THR A 180 16.92 3.71 1.81
N ASP A 181 16.28 4.63 2.50
CA ASP A 181 16.90 5.91 2.91
C ASP A 181 17.56 5.93 4.31
N TYR A 182 17.62 4.77 4.99
CA TYR A 182 18.21 4.71 6.33
C TYR A 182 19.40 3.75 6.36
N TYR A 183 20.60 4.33 6.33
CA TYR A 183 21.81 3.70 6.86
C TYR A 183 21.77 3.79 8.40
N GLU A 184 20.80 3.15 9.04
CA GLU A 184 20.81 3.01 10.48
C GLU A 184 21.32 1.62 10.86
N ASP A 185 22.13 1.61 11.91
CA ASP A 185 22.76 0.45 12.54
C ASP A 185 21.70 -0.66 12.81
N ASP A 186 22.03 -1.93 12.60
CA ASP A 186 21.23 -3.15 12.90
C ASP A 186 20.54 -3.10 14.29
N ARG A 187 21.05 -2.29 15.19
CA ARG A 187 20.50 -2.05 16.52
C ARG A 187 19.11 -1.41 16.52
N THR A 188 18.74 -0.71 15.46
CA THR A 188 17.43 -0.05 15.36
C THR A 188 16.29 -1.06 15.37
N ILE A 189 16.40 -2.18 14.64
CA ILE A 189 15.42 -3.26 14.65
C ILE A 189 15.31 -3.88 16.05
N ASP A 190 16.42 -4.19 16.70
CA ASP A 190 16.42 -4.80 18.03
C ASP A 190 15.71 -3.90 19.06
N THR A 191 15.86 -2.58 18.91
CA THR A 191 15.17 -1.59 19.76
C THR A 191 13.67 -1.62 19.52
N HIS A 192 13.22 -1.59 18.25
CA HIS A 192 11.79 -1.65 17.90
C HIS A 192 11.15 -2.98 18.33
N ILE A 193 11.85 -4.10 18.17
CA ILE A 193 11.38 -5.40 18.66
C ILE A 193 11.22 -5.38 20.20
N LYS A 194 12.16 -4.78 20.91
CA LYS A 194 12.07 -4.66 22.38
C LYS A 194 10.86 -3.83 22.80
N MET A 195 10.61 -2.71 22.13
CA MET A 195 9.45 -1.86 22.40
C MET A 195 8.16 -2.59 22.06
N LEU A 196 8.09 -3.18 20.87
CA LEU A 196 6.93 -3.94 20.40
C LEU A 196 6.58 -5.10 21.36
N ARG A 197 7.56 -5.87 21.83
CA ARG A 197 7.35 -6.91 22.85
C ARG A 197 6.75 -6.34 24.14
N LYS A 198 7.24 -5.17 24.58
CA LYS A 198 6.73 -4.51 25.79
C LYS A 198 5.26 -4.15 25.60
N ASP A 199 4.88 -3.60 24.45
CA ASP A 199 3.53 -3.13 24.17
C ASP A 199 2.55 -4.27 23.90
N LEU A 200 3.02 -5.40 23.36
CA LEU A 200 2.25 -6.63 23.20
C LEU A 200 2.00 -7.40 24.51
N GLY A 201 2.73 -7.08 25.58
CA GLY A 201 2.51 -7.64 26.91
C GLY A 201 2.54 -9.17 26.92
N LYS A 202 1.42 -9.83 27.23
CA LYS A 202 1.34 -11.30 27.30
C LYS A 202 1.55 -12.01 25.95
N TYR A 203 1.46 -11.30 24.83
CA TYR A 203 1.75 -11.82 23.48
C TYR A 203 3.16 -11.49 23.00
N ALA A 204 4.04 -11.00 23.89
CA ALA A 204 5.44 -10.72 23.56
C ALA A 204 6.18 -11.95 23.04
N ASP A 205 5.81 -13.14 23.53
CA ASP A 205 6.43 -14.41 23.16
C ASP A 205 6.11 -14.86 21.73
N TYR A 206 5.12 -14.25 21.07
CA TYR A 206 4.89 -14.48 19.64
C TYR A 206 6.05 -13.95 18.79
N ILE A 207 6.82 -13.00 19.29
CA ILE A 207 8.02 -12.52 18.62
C ILE A 207 9.22 -13.29 19.15
N VAL A 208 9.65 -14.32 18.44
CA VAL A 208 10.78 -15.17 18.80
C VAL A 208 12.07 -14.64 18.20
N THR A 209 13.17 -14.65 18.98
CA THR A 209 14.51 -14.34 18.47
C THR A 209 15.14 -15.58 17.87
N VAL A 210 15.50 -15.52 16.58
CA VAL A 210 16.24 -16.55 15.87
C VAL A 210 17.73 -16.19 15.88
N ARG A 211 18.52 -16.87 16.72
CA ARG A 211 19.96 -16.55 16.92
C ARG A 211 20.71 -16.59 15.59
N GLY A 212 21.54 -15.58 15.34
CA GLY A 212 22.36 -15.45 14.12
C GLY A 212 21.58 -15.04 12.86
N MET A 213 20.23 -14.89 12.90
CA MET A 213 19.42 -14.49 11.77
C MET A 213 18.60 -13.21 12.05
N GLY A 214 17.71 -13.22 13.01
CA GLY A 214 16.82 -12.10 13.27
C GLY A 214 15.63 -12.52 14.13
N TYR A 215 14.40 -12.34 13.60
CA TYR A 215 13.18 -12.54 14.36
C TYR A 215 12.13 -13.34 13.56
N LYS A 216 11.22 -13.97 14.28
CA LYS A 216 10.09 -14.73 13.73
C LYS A 216 8.85 -14.42 14.55
N PHE A 217 7.71 -14.22 13.87
CA PHE A 217 6.41 -14.22 14.50
C PHE A 217 5.89 -15.66 14.50
N GLU A 218 5.78 -16.27 15.67
CA GLU A 218 5.45 -17.69 15.85
C GLU A 218 4.15 -17.81 16.63
N VAL A 219 3.17 -18.47 16.03
CA VAL A 219 1.84 -18.72 16.57
C VAL A 219 1.38 -20.12 16.25
#